data_dbb37eb595bf0143d0d4f47f5399e392
#
_entry.id   dbb37eb595bf0143d0d4f47f5399e392
#
_cell.length_a   1.000
_cell.length_b   1.000
_cell.length_c   1.000
_cell.angle_alpha   90.00
_cell.angle_beta   90.00
_cell.angle_gamma   90.00
#
_symmetry.space_group_name_H-M   'P 1'
#
loop_
_entity.id
_entity.type
_entity.pdbx_description
1 polymer ?
#
loop_
_entity_poly.entity_id
_entity_poly.type
_entity_poly.pdbx_seq_one_letter_code
_entity_poly.pdbx_strand_id
1 'polypeptide(L)'
;DYLMEPDTLMGNAAVLYAAGDWDKWTIGLCNYDGINYGLFYSDWHLENIIKQLVTEVERLQGRNILIGECGHASRAAHDFIPTFMGKEARPVYNFMEYTLDCLRRGKIKLDPTIVTERVTYHDPCNIARSGWIVDQPREILRSFVPDFVDMAPKGEDNYCCGGGGGLVSIDELHDYRMEIAGKVKAEQIERTGAELLIAPCANCKKQLKEIVEHYELPCTVMGLHDLILRAIEIPGGRSPAERKEEAALFAM
;
A
#
# COMPACT_ATOMS: atom_id res chain seq x y z
N ASP A 1 -0.90 1.53 -11.20
CA ASP A 1 -0.36 0.56 -10.23
C ASP A 1 -1.11 -0.77 -10.28
N TYR A 2 -2.44 -0.78 -10.32
CA TYR A 2 -3.20 -2.04 -10.31
C TYR A 2 -2.91 -2.96 -11.51
N LEU A 3 -2.48 -2.44 -12.64
CA LEU A 3 -2.06 -3.25 -13.78
C LEU A 3 -0.71 -3.95 -13.53
N MET A 4 0.15 -3.32 -12.73
CA MET A 4 1.47 -3.87 -12.39
C MET A 4 1.45 -4.70 -11.10
N GLU A 5 0.45 -4.50 -10.25
CA GLU A 5 0.31 -5.12 -8.94
C GLU A 5 -1.14 -5.64 -8.77
N PRO A 6 -1.55 -6.65 -9.55
CA PRO A 6 -2.93 -7.13 -9.57
C PRO A 6 -3.38 -7.70 -8.22
N ASP A 7 -2.48 -8.30 -7.44
CA ASP A 7 -2.80 -8.85 -6.12
C ASP A 7 -3.26 -7.78 -5.14
N THR A 8 -2.69 -6.56 -5.22
CA THR A 8 -3.16 -5.42 -4.42
C THR A 8 -4.61 -5.06 -4.74
N LEU A 9 -4.98 -5.05 -6.03
CA LEU A 9 -6.37 -4.81 -6.45
C LEU A 9 -7.28 -5.93 -5.95
N MET A 10 -6.86 -7.18 -6.10
CA MET A 10 -7.63 -8.34 -5.64
C MET A 10 -7.80 -8.33 -4.12
N GLY A 11 -6.77 -7.95 -3.38
CA GLY A 11 -6.84 -7.81 -1.92
C GLY A 11 -7.82 -6.72 -1.48
N ASN A 12 -7.81 -5.56 -2.14
CA ASN A 12 -8.79 -4.51 -1.90
C ASN A 12 -10.22 -4.97 -2.22
N ALA A 13 -10.41 -5.63 -3.36
CA ALA A 13 -11.71 -6.17 -3.76
C ALA A 13 -12.21 -7.25 -2.77
N ALA A 14 -11.31 -8.11 -2.28
CA ALA A 14 -11.64 -9.12 -1.28
C ALA A 14 -12.12 -8.51 0.04
N VAL A 15 -11.47 -7.43 0.50
CA VAL A 15 -11.91 -6.68 1.70
C VAL A 15 -13.31 -6.10 1.51
N LEU A 16 -13.57 -5.43 0.37
CA LEU A 16 -14.89 -4.87 0.06
C LEU A 16 -15.98 -5.94 -0.02
N TYR A 17 -15.65 -7.05 -0.65
CA TYR A 17 -16.58 -8.17 -0.78
C TYR A 17 -16.88 -8.81 0.58
N ALA A 18 -15.86 -9.15 1.35
CA ALA A 18 -16.00 -9.75 2.68
C ALA A 18 -16.72 -8.83 3.66
N ALA A 19 -16.55 -7.52 3.54
CA ALA A 19 -17.25 -6.52 4.35
C ALA A 19 -18.74 -6.36 4.00
N GLY A 20 -19.23 -6.98 2.92
CA GLY A 20 -20.60 -6.83 2.42
C GLY A 20 -20.85 -5.47 1.75
N ASP A 21 -19.81 -4.82 1.27
CA ASP A 21 -19.89 -3.50 0.62
C ASP A 21 -19.65 -3.57 -0.91
N TRP A 22 -19.75 -4.80 -1.48
CA TRP A 22 -19.45 -5.07 -2.89
C TRP A 22 -20.23 -4.20 -3.88
N ASP A 23 -21.51 -3.92 -3.62
CA ASP A 23 -22.39 -3.12 -4.45
C ASP A 23 -22.30 -1.61 -4.21
N LYS A 24 -21.41 -1.18 -3.31
CA LYS A 24 -21.33 0.21 -2.83
C LYS A 24 -20.08 0.95 -3.33
N TRP A 25 -19.26 0.32 -4.15
CA TRP A 25 -18.03 0.91 -4.66
C TRP A 25 -17.91 0.77 -6.18
N THR A 26 -17.08 1.62 -6.74
CA THR A 26 -16.66 1.54 -8.13
C THR A 26 -15.23 2.03 -8.27
N ILE A 27 -14.57 1.62 -9.32
CA ILE A 27 -13.20 2.07 -9.62
C ILE A 27 -13.28 3.32 -10.50
N GLY A 28 -12.62 4.39 -10.09
CA GLY A 28 -12.35 5.53 -10.94
C GLY A 28 -11.28 5.21 -11.96
N LEU A 29 -11.50 5.66 -13.19
CA LEU A 29 -10.58 5.45 -14.33
C LEU A 29 -9.71 6.68 -14.60
N CYS A 30 -9.63 7.63 -13.66
CA CYS A 30 -8.79 8.80 -13.83
C CYS A 30 -7.31 8.42 -13.78
N ASN A 31 -6.54 9.10 -14.60
CA ASN A 31 -5.11 8.89 -14.70
C ASN A 31 -4.37 9.58 -13.56
N TYR A 32 -3.66 8.81 -12.74
CA TYR A 32 -2.78 9.28 -11.69
C TYR A 32 -1.31 9.30 -12.07
N ASP A 33 -0.99 8.96 -13.30
CA ASP A 33 0.37 8.99 -13.79
C ASP A 33 0.93 10.41 -13.67
N GLY A 34 2.17 10.49 -13.21
CA GLY A 34 2.81 11.77 -13.00
C GLY A 34 2.49 12.47 -11.67
N ILE A 35 1.69 11.87 -10.77
CA ILE A 35 1.39 12.49 -9.45
C ILE A 35 2.67 12.78 -8.65
N ASN A 36 3.73 12.00 -8.80
CA ASN A 36 5.02 12.27 -8.19
C ASN A 36 5.61 13.59 -8.67
N TYR A 37 5.54 13.85 -9.97
CA TYR A 37 6.05 15.09 -10.56
C TYR A 37 5.20 16.28 -10.16
N GLY A 38 3.87 16.13 -10.13
CA GLY A 38 2.96 17.14 -9.61
C GLY A 38 3.28 17.50 -8.18
N LEU A 39 3.40 16.50 -7.30
CA LEU A 39 3.58 16.72 -5.87
C LEU A 39 4.93 17.36 -5.50
N PHE A 40 5.99 17.13 -6.28
CA PHE A 40 7.36 17.56 -5.93
C PHE A 40 7.97 18.59 -6.86
N TYR A 41 7.48 18.73 -8.09
CA TYR A 41 8.17 19.53 -9.11
C TYR A 41 7.30 20.55 -9.84
N SER A 42 5.96 20.42 -9.82
CA SER A 42 5.10 21.29 -10.63
C SER A 42 3.67 21.38 -10.12
N ASP A 43 3.33 22.50 -9.53
CA ASP A 43 1.97 22.82 -9.09
C ASP A 43 0.96 22.74 -10.25
N TRP A 44 1.37 23.10 -11.45
CA TRP A 44 0.53 23.00 -12.63
C TRP A 44 0.13 21.54 -12.95
N HIS A 45 1.08 20.62 -12.87
CA HIS A 45 0.78 19.19 -13.05
C HIS A 45 -0.10 18.66 -11.91
N LEU A 46 0.20 19.04 -10.68
CA LEU A 46 -0.60 18.64 -9.52
C LEU A 46 -2.05 19.10 -9.67
N GLU A 47 -2.26 20.37 -10.00
CA GLU A 47 -3.58 20.95 -10.20
C GLU A 47 -4.37 20.21 -11.29
N ASN A 48 -3.74 19.93 -12.44
CA ASN A 48 -4.41 19.23 -13.53
C ASN A 48 -4.79 17.79 -13.15
N ILE A 49 -3.91 17.05 -12.46
CA ILE A 49 -4.19 15.69 -12.02
C ILE A 49 -5.33 15.67 -11.00
N ILE A 50 -5.29 16.58 -10.01
CA ILE A 50 -6.34 16.65 -9.00
C ILE A 50 -7.68 17.08 -9.62
N LYS A 51 -7.71 18.02 -10.56
CA LYS A 51 -8.93 18.37 -11.30
C LYS A 51 -9.54 17.20 -12.06
N GLN A 52 -8.71 16.36 -12.69
CA GLN A 52 -9.20 15.15 -13.35
C GLN A 52 -9.82 14.18 -12.33
N LEU A 53 -9.18 13.99 -11.18
CA LEU A 53 -9.74 13.17 -10.12
C LEU A 53 -11.07 13.71 -9.60
N VAL A 54 -11.15 15.01 -9.33
CA VAL A 54 -12.39 15.67 -8.87
C VAL A 54 -13.51 15.45 -9.89
N THR A 55 -13.24 15.67 -11.18
CA THR A 55 -14.19 15.42 -12.26
C THR A 55 -14.68 13.97 -12.28
N GLU A 56 -13.77 13.02 -12.08
CA GLU A 56 -14.14 11.59 -12.03
C GLU A 56 -14.99 11.26 -10.81
N VAL A 57 -14.66 11.79 -9.64
CA VAL A 57 -15.45 11.61 -8.40
C VAL A 57 -16.87 12.16 -8.58
N GLU A 58 -17.01 13.34 -9.20
CA GLU A 58 -18.30 13.95 -9.50
C GLU A 58 -19.09 13.11 -10.49
N ARG A 59 -18.46 12.62 -11.57
CA ARG A 59 -19.07 11.74 -12.58
C ARG A 59 -19.61 10.45 -11.96
N LEU A 60 -18.85 9.86 -11.03
CA LEU A 60 -19.21 8.63 -10.34
C LEU A 60 -20.20 8.86 -9.18
N GLN A 61 -20.46 10.11 -8.82
CA GLN A 61 -21.30 10.48 -7.65
C GLN A 61 -20.80 9.84 -6.34
N GLY A 62 -19.46 9.62 -6.23
CA GLY A 62 -18.84 9.04 -5.07
C GLY A 62 -19.05 9.86 -3.81
N ARG A 63 -19.45 9.23 -2.71
CA ARG A 63 -19.60 9.89 -1.40
C ARG A 63 -18.30 9.90 -0.60
N ASN A 64 -17.45 8.92 -0.82
CA ASN A 64 -16.13 8.79 -0.20
C ASN A 64 -15.12 8.40 -1.28
N ILE A 65 -13.87 8.76 -1.08
CA ILE A 65 -12.76 8.42 -1.94
C ILE A 65 -11.84 7.47 -1.17
N LEU A 66 -11.58 6.28 -1.72
CA LEU A 66 -10.63 5.34 -1.18
C LEU A 66 -9.41 5.30 -2.09
N ILE A 67 -8.25 5.65 -1.54
CA ILE A 67 -6.97 5.56 -2.25
C ILE A 67 -6.27 4.27 -1.83
N GLY A 68 -5.86 3.48 -2.81
CA GLY A 68 -5.11 2.25 -2.60
C GLY A 68 -3.67 2.46 -2.13
N GLU A 69 -2.83 1.46 -2.31
CA GLU A 69 -1.45 1.45 -1.81
C GLU A 69 -0.50 2.34 -2.63
N CYS A 70 -0.75 3.64 -2.60
CA CYS A 70 0.14 4.65 -3.17
C CYS A 70 0.25 5.85 -2.23
N GLY A 71 1.40 6.01 -1.58
CA GLY A 71 1.63 7.09 -0.63
C GLY A 71 1.51 8.48 -1.26
N HIS A 72 2.02 8.66 -2.48
CA HIS A 72 1.94 9.93 -3.19
C HIS A 72 0.50 10.29 -3.55
N ALA A 73 -0.27 9.34 -4.08
CA ALA A 73 -1.68 9.55 -4.41
C ALA A 73 -2.50 9.81 -3.14
N SER A 74 -2.26 9.06 -2.06
CA SER A 74 -2.94 9.27 -0.77
C SER A 74 -2.72 10.69 -0.26
N ARG A 75 -1.46 11.15 -0.20
CA ARG A 75 -1.13 12.51 0.23
C ARG A 75 -1.74 13.55 -0.70
N ALA A 76 -1.55 13.41 -2.01
CA ALA A 76 -2.06 14.39 -2.97
C ALA A 76 -3.60 14.49 -2.92
N ALA A 77 -4.31 13.37 -2.83
CA ALA A 77 -5.75 13.37 -2.74
C ALA A 77 -6.23 13.99 -1.42
N HIS A 78 -5.64 13.62 -0.29
CA HIS A 78 -6.00 14.13 1.03
C HIS A 78 -5.77 15.64 1.15
N ASP A 79 -4.60 16.13 0.72
CA ASP A 79 -4.22 17.53 0.93
C ASP A 79 -4.86 18.48 -0.09
N PHE A 80 -5.08 18.03 -1.34
CA PHE A 80 -5.44 18.94 -2.43
C PHE A 80 -6.87 18.77 -2.97
N ILE A 81 -7.55 17.62 -2.80
CA ILE A 81 -8.96 17.52 -3.19
C ILE A 81 -9.84 18.56 -2.48
N PRO A 82 -9.72 18.79 -1.16
CA PRO A 82 -10.51 19.79 -0.48
C PRO A 82 -10.30 21.20 -1.05
N THR A 83 -9.09 21.51 -1.52
CA THR A 83 -8.76 22.81 -2.11
C THR A 83 -9.56 23.07 -3.40
N PHE A 84 -9.73 22.06 -4.25
CA PHE A 84 -10.40 22.19 -5.55
C PHE A 84 -11.91 21.95 -5.48
N MET A 85 -12.39 21.10 -4.60
CA MET A 85 -13.83 20.86 -4.39
C MET A 85 -14.45 21.85 -3.38
N GLY A 86 -13.66 22.47 -2.53
CA GLY A 86 -14.15 23.40 -1.51
C GLY A 86 -15.17 22.72 -0.59
N LYS A 87 -16.36 23.32 -0.44
CA LYS A 87 -17.42 22.81 0.45
C LYS A 87 -18.04 21.48 -0.01
N GLU A 88 -17.86 21.12 -1.27
CA GLU A 88 -18.33 19.86 -1.84
C GLU A 88 -17.28 18.74 -1.72
N ALA A 89 -16.18 18.98 -1.00
CA ALA A 89 -15.12 18.00 -0.81
C ALA A 89 -15.65 16.70 -0.21
N ARG A 90 -15.25 15.59 -0.81
CA ARG A 90 -15.59 14.27 -0.31
C ARG A 90 -14.50 13.80 0.65
N PRO A 91 -14.84 13.05 1.71
CA PRO A 91 -13.84 12.44 2.58
C PRO A 91 -12.90 11.53 1.78
N VAL A 92 -11.60 11.69 2.02
CA VAL A 92 -10.54 10.88 1.43
C VAL A 92 -9.96 9.98 2.50
N TYR A 93 -9.89 8.70 2.23
CA TYR A 93 -9.33 7.69 3.11
C TYR A 93 -8.27 6.87 2.36
N ASN A 94 -7.24 6.45 3.09
CA ASN A 94 -6.41 5.36 2.61
C ASN A 94 -7.12 4.03 2.82
N PHE A 95 -6.93 3.08 1.91
CA PHE A 95 -7.61 1.78 1.99
C PHE A 95 -7.27 1.01 3.28
N MET A 96 -6.10 1.25 3.88
CA MET A 96 -5.74 0.68 5.20
C MET A 96 -6.66 1.16 6.32
N GLU A 97 -7.11 2.41 6.29
CA GLU A 97 -8.05 2.94 7.30
C GLU A 97 -9.41 2.25 7.18
N TYR A 98 -9.89 2.06 5.96
CA TYR A 98 -11.13 1.32 5.70
C TYR A 98 -11.01 -0.15 6.14
N THR A 99 -9.90 -0.81 5.82
CA THR A 99 -9.64 -2.20 6.22
C THR A 99 -9.64 -2.35 7.73
N LEU A 100 -8.96 -1.44 8.43
CA LEU A 100 -8.93 -1.44 9.89
C LEU A 100 -10.31 -1.22 10.52
N ASP A 101 -11.10 -0.29 9.97
CA ASP A 101 -12.49 -0.08 10.42
C ASP A 101 -13.33 -1.35 10.23
N CYS A 102 -13.18 -2.04 9.10
CA CYS A 102 -13.86 -3.32 8.85
C CYS A 102 -13.44 -4.41 9.84
N LEU A 103 -12.15 -4.51 10.17
CA LEU A 103 -11.63 -5.44 11.19
C LEU A 103 -12.21 -5.13 12.58
N ARG A 104 -12.13 -3.88 13.02
CA ARG A 104 -12.62 -3.43 14.33
C ARG A 104 -14.11 -3.65 14.50
N ARG A 105 -14.88 -3.54 13.42
CA ARG A 105 -16.34 -3.82 13.41
C ARG A 105 -16.69 -5.29 13.21
N GLY A 106 -15.70 -6.16 13.04
CA GLY A 106 -15.92 -7.58 12.77
C GLY A 106 -16.59 -7.87 11.42
N LYS A 107 -16.53 -6.95 10.46
CA LYS A 107 -17.04 -7.13 9.10
C LYS A 107 -16.19 -8.08 8.28
N ILE A 108 -14.90 -8.12 8.53
CA ILE A 108 -13.94 -9.04 7.91
C ILE A 108 -13.20 -9.82 8.96
N LYS A 109 -12.72 -11.00 8.57
CA LYS A 109 -11.88 -11.86 9.40
C LYS A 109 -10.65 -12.27 8.62
N LEU A 110 -9.51 -12.32 9.31
CA LEU A 110 -8.24 -12.75 8.79
C LEU A 110 -7.77 -13.97 9.57
N ASP A 111 -7.38 -15.03 8.88
CA ASP A 111 -6.93 -16.29 9.49
C ASP A 111 -5.46 -16.16 9.92
N PRO A 112 -5.15 -16.19 11.22
CA PRO A 112 -3.79 -16.04 11.72
C PRO A 112 -2.90 -17.28 11.50
N THR A 113 -3.44 -18.36 10.98
CA THR A 113 -2.68 -19.61 10.73
C THR A 113 -2.03 -19.64 9.35
N ILE A 114 -2.38 -18.70 8.48
CA ILE A 114 -1.95 -18.70 7.08
C ILE A 114 -0.54 -18.14 6.90
N VAL A 115 -0.25 -17.03 7.59
CA VAL A 115 1.05 -16.33 7.50
C VAL A 115 1.95 -16.88 8.60
N THR A 116 2.86 -17.74 8.22
CA THR A 116 3.80 -18.41 9.14
C THR A 116 5.20 -17.81 9.08
N GLU A 117 5.45 -17.00 8.07
CA GLU A 117 6.71 -16.29 7.84
C GLU A 117 6.88 -15.14 8.84
N ARG A 118 8.13 -14.80 9.16
CA ARG A 118 8.45 -13.57 9.88
C ARG A 118 8.22 -12.37 8.96
N VAL A 119 7.40 -11.44 9.42
CA VAL A 119 6.96 -10.26 8.65
C VAL A 119 7.51 -8.98 9.26
N THR A 120 8.00 -8.08 8.40
CA THR A 120 8.30 -6.69 8.79
C THR A 120 7.51 -5.70 7.92
N TYR A 121 7.51 -4.42 8.34
CA TYR A 121 6.75 -3.38 7.68
C TYR A 121 7.63 -2.16 7.40
N HIS A 122 7.60 -1.70 6.14
CA HIS A 122 8.19 -0.43 5.74
C HIS A 122 7.13 0.67 5.80
N ASP A 123 7.39 1.72 6.56
CA ASP A 123 6.55 2.92 6.62
C ASP A 123 6.80 3.83 5.39
N PRO A 124 5.89 3.90 4.40
CA PRO A 124 6.07 4.83 3.30
C PRO A 124 5.96 6.27 3.79
N CYS A 125 6.92 7.12 3.42
CA CYS A 125 7.01 8.47 3.98
C CYS A 125 5.76 9.34 3.77
N ASN A 126 5.09 9.22 2.62
CA ASN A 126 3.85 9.96 2.34
C ASN A 126 2.61 9.36 3.02
N ILE A 127 2.69 8.17 3.59
CA ILE A 127 1.63 7.56 4.39
C ILE A 127 1.88 7.82 5.88
N ALA A 128 3.09 7.50 6.37
CA ALA A 128 3.41 7.64 7.78
C ALA A 128 3.74 9.08 8.18
N ARG A 129 4.77 9.70 7.55
CA ARG A 129 5.27 11.02 7.95
C ARG A 129 4.35 12.16 7.54
N SER A 130 3.75 12.08 6.36
CA SER A 130 2.87 13.13 5.82
C SER A 130 1.38 12.77 5.84
N GLY A 131 1.03 11.51 6.14
CA GLY A 131 -0.35 11.02 6.19
C GLY A 131 -0.79 10.55 7.57
N TRP A 132 0.13 10.53 8.55
CA TRP A 132 -0.12 10.13 9.95
C TRP A 132 -0.73 8.73 10.13
N ILE A 133 -0.58 7.86 9.14
CA ILE A 133 -1.02 6.46 9.20
C ILE A 133 0.17 5.61 9.62
N VAL A 134 0.36 5.47 10.92
CA VAL A 134 1.48 4.76 11.54
C VAL A 134 1.02 3.50 12.27
N ASP A 135 0.01 3.62 13.11
CA ASP A 135 -0.46 2.52 13.96
C ASP A 135 -1.44 1.60 13.23
N GLN A 136 -2.20 2.14 12.28
CA GLN A 136 -3.24 1.41 11.55
C GLN A 136 -2.71 0.15 10.85
N PRO A 137 -1.64 0.21 10.03
CA PRO A 137 -1.10 -0.99 9.38
C PRO A 137 -0.54 -2.01 10.39
N ARG A 138 -0.01 -1.54 11.51
CA ARG A 138 0.50 -2.39 12.59
C ARG A 138 -0.62 -3.14 13.32
N GLU A 139 -1.73 -2.46 13.57
CA GLU A 139 -2.90 -3.09 14.17
C GLU A 139 -3.48 -4.16 13.22
N ILE A 140 -3.56 -3.86 11.93
CA ILE A 140 -3.98 -4.85 10.92
C ILE A 140 -3.03 -6.06 10.95
N LEU A 141 -1.72 -5.85 10.80
CA LEU A 141 -0.74 -6.93 10.76
C LEU A 141 -0.79 -7.80 12.03
N ARG A 142 -0.79 -7.19 13.21
CA ARG A 142 -0.85 -7.92 14.50
C ARG A 142 -2.12 -8.72 14.69
N SER A 143 -3.19 -8.43 13.95
CA SER A 143 -4.43 -9.19 14.04
C SER A 143 -4.35 -10.58 13.40
N PHE A 144 -3.39 -10.81 12.49
CA PHE A 144 -3.30 -12.08 11.76
C PHE A 144 -1.88 -12.57 11.45
N VAL A 145 -0.85 -11.82 11.84
CA VAL A 145 0.56 -12.18 11.66
C VAL A 145 1.19 -12.46 13.03
N PRO A 146 1.39 -13.72 13.41
CA PRO A 146 1.93 -14.08 14.74
C PRO A 146 3.38 -13.61 14.94
N ASP A 147 4.24 -13.68 13.91
CA ASP A 147 5.65 -13.25 13.98
C ASP A 147 5.85 -11.93 13.23
N PHE A 148 5.27 -10.86 13.77
CA PHE A 148 5.46 -9.49 13.26
C PHE A 148 6.54 -8.75 14.04
N VAL A 149 7.54 -8.21 13.34
CA VAL A 149 8.64 -7.40 13.89
C VAL A 149 8.72 -6.04 13.20
N ASP A 150 8.74 -4.97 13.98
CA ASP A 150 8.93 -3.61 13.44
C ASP A 150 10.40 -3.36 13.05
N MET A 151 10.62 -2.58 12.00
CA MET A 151 11.93 -1.97 11.73
C MET A 151 12.26 -0.93 12.81
N ALA A 152 13.55 -0.65 13.00
CA ALA A 152 14.02 0.44 13.87
C ALA A 152 15.03 1.33 13.08
N PRO A 153 14.79 2.67 13.02
CA PRO A 153 13.60 3.40 13.47
C PRO A 153 12.34 3.09 12.64
N LYS A 154 11.15 3.47 13.12
CA LYS A 154 9.86 3.19 12.51
C LYS A 154 8.94 4.41 12.54
N GLY A 155 7.78 4.28 11.88
CA GLY A 155 6.76 5.32 11.86
C GLY A 155 7.28 6.58 11.17
N GLU A 156 7.09 7.72 11.79
CA GLU A 156 7.51 9.02 11.26
C GLU A 156 9.04 9.13 11.16
N ASP A 157 9.79 8.44 12.00
CA ASP A 157 11.27 8.44 12.01
C ASP A 157 11.87 7.40 11.07
N ASN A 158 11.04 6.60 10.38
CA ASN A 158 11.53 5.55 9.49
C ASN A 158 12.39 6.11 8.35
N TYR A 159 13.43 5.36 7.98
CA TYR A 159 14.26 5.70 6.83
C TYR A 159 13.46 5.55 5.52
N CYS A 160 13.60 6.52 4.62
CA CYS A 160 13.02 6.48 3.29
C CYS A 160 13.56 5.29 2.50
N CYS A 161 12.73 4.72 1.60
CA CYS A 161 13.21 3.71 0.65
C CYS A 161 14.18 4.28 -0.40
N GLY A 162 14.18 5.59 -0.64
CA GLY A 162 15.01 6.24 -1.64
C GLY A 162 14.40 6.31 -3.06
N GLY A 163 13.22 5.72 -3.29
CA GLY A 163 12.59 5.68 -4.62
C GLY A 163 11.57 6.79 -4.91
N GLY A 164 11.35 7.70 -3.95
CA GLY A 164 10.37 8.77 -4.09
C GLY A 164 10.78 9.87 -5.08
N GLY A 165 9.82 10.78 -5.36
CA GLY A 165 10.08 11.94 -6.20
C GLY A 165 10.42 11.62 -7.66
N GLY A 166 10.03 10.44 -8.16
CA GLY A 166 10.36 10.01 -9.52
C GLY A 166 11.73 9.33 -9.68
N LEU A 167 12.57 9.32 -8.64
CA LEU A 167 13.94 8.78 -8.71
C LEU A 167 13.99 7.30 -9.16
N VAL A 168 12.97 6.51 -8.78
CA VAL A 168 12.87 5.09 -9.15
C VAL A 168 12.69 4.88 -10.67
N SER A 169 12.39 5.93 -11.42
CA SER A 169 12.20 5.89 -12.88
C SER A 169 13.38 6.48 -13.66
N ILE A 170 14.48 6.83 -12.97
CA ILE A 170 15.69 7.41 -13.55
C ILE A 170 16.82 6.38 -13.43
N ASP A 171 17.08 5.65 -14.51
CA ASP A 171 18.04 4.54 -14.51
C ASP A 171 19.47 5.00 -14.19
N GLU A 172 19.86 6.21 -14.61
CA GLU A 172 21.17 6.80 -14.33
C GLU A 172 21.41 7.04 -12.83
N LEU A 173 20.36 7.07 -12.02
CA LEU A 173 20.46 7.23 -10.57
C LEU A 173 20.36 5.89 -9.81
N HIS A 174 20.32 4.76 -10.53
CA HIS A 174 20.18 3.44 -9.90
C HIS A 174 21.27 3.20 -8.84
N ASP A 175 22.54 3.32 -9.22
CA ASP A 175 23.66 3.06 -8.30
C ASP A 175 23.64 4.01 -7.10
N TYR A 176 23.34 5.29 -7.32
CA TYR A 176 23.16 6.25 -6.23
C TYR A 176 22.04 5.84 -5.28
N ARG A 177 20.90 5.39 -5.81
CA ARG A 177 19.77 4.92 -5.00
C ARG A 177 20.14 3.67 -4.19
N MET A 178 20.90 2.74 -4.76
CA MET A 178 21.34 1.53 -4.06
C MET A 178 22.38 1.85 -3.00
N GLU A 179 23.46 2.54 -3.36
CA GLU A 179 24.62 2.74 -2.48
C GLU A 179 24.40 3.72 -1.33
N ILE A 180 23.49 4.67 -1.47
CA ILE A 180 23.24 5.70 -0.44
C ILE A 180 21.98 5.36 0.37
N ALA A 181 20.79 5.54 -0.21
CA ALA A 181 19.55 5.29 0.51
C ALA A 181 19.27 3.79 0.70
N GLY A 182 19.58 2.99 -0.32
CA GLY A 182 19.36 1.55 -0.35
C GLY A 182 20.18 0.81 0.70
N LYS A 183 21.45 1.15 0.89
CA LYS A 183 22.32 0.52 1.88
C LYS A 183 21.76 0.61 3.30
N VAL A 184 21.38 1.80 3.72
CA VAL A 184 20.82 2.02 5.06
C VAL A 184 19.50 1.25 5.24
N LYS A 185 18.70 1.19 4.18
CA LYS A 185 17.43 0.43 4.19
C LYS A 185 17.69 -1.08 4.18
N ALA A 186 18.65 -1.58 3.42
CA ALA A 186 19.03 -2.99 3.42
C ALA A 186 19.46 -3.46 4.82
N GLU A 187 20.34 -2.70 5.48
CA GLU A 187 20.75 -2.98 6.86
C GLU A 187 19.58 -2.97 7.83
N GLN A 188 18.60 -2.09 7.62
CA GLN A 188 17.40 -2.03 8.45
C GLN A 188 16.50 -3.27 8.24
N ILE A 189 16.35 -3.74 7.00
CA ILE A 189 15.61 -4.96 6.67
C ILE A 189 16.32 -6.19 7.27
N GLU A 190 17.61 -6.33 7.02
CA GLU A 190 18.43 -7.45 7.49
C GLU A 190 18.32 -7.64 9.01
N ARG A 191 18.39 -6.55 9.78
CA ARG A 191 18.27 -6.59 11.25
C ARG A 191 16.94 -7.16 11.75
N THR A 192 15.89 -7.16 10.94
CA THR A 192 14.59 -7.75 11.32
C THR A 192 14.60 -9.27 11.19
N GLY A 193 15.44 -9.83 10.32
CA GLY A 193 15.42 -11.23 9.95
C GLY A 193 14.11 -11.67 9.28
N ALA A 194 13.37 -10.72 8.68
CA ALA A 194 12.07 -10.99 8.09
C ALA A 194 12.18 -11.68 6.74
N GLU A 195 11.28 -12.61 6.49
CA GLU A 195 11.08 -13.29 5.22
C GLU A 195 10.13 -12.53 4.29
N LEU A 196 9.22 -11.74 4.89
CA LEU A 196 8.28 -10.87 4.15
C LEU A 196 8.44 -9.41 4.58
N LEU A 197 8.59 -8.53 3.60
CA LEU A 197 8.63 -7.08 3.77
C LEU A 197 7.36 -6.47 3.17
N ILE A 198 6.52 -5.93 4.04
CA ILE A 198 5.27 -5.27 3.63
C ILE A 198 5.52 -3.79 3.37
N ALA A 199 5.15 -3.35 2.17
CA ALA A 199 5.32 -1.97 1.72
C ALA A 199 4.08 -1.47 0.96
N PRO A 200 3.11 -0.81 1.62
CA PRO A 200 1.86 -0.36 1.00
C PRO A 200 2.06 0.92 0.17
N CYS A 201 2.99 0.89 -0.76
CA CYS A 201 3.25 1.99 -1.70
C CYS A 201 3.98 1.45 -2.94
N ALA A 202 3.41 1.62 -4.13
CA ALA A 202 3.95 1.08 -5.37
C ALA A 202 5.42 1.49 -5.64
N ASN A 203 5.75 2.77 -5.44
CA ASN A 203 7.15 3.23 -5.58
C ASN A 203 8.08 2.59 -4.55
N CYS A 204 7.61 2.43 -3.30
CA CYS A 204 8.40 1.75 -2.29
C CYS A 204 8.57 0.27 -2.61
N LYS A 205 7.50 -0.42 -3.08
CA LYS A 205 7.61 -1.83 -3.50
C LYS A 205 8.67 -2.01 -4.58
N LYS A 206 8.64 -1.18 -5.65
CA LYS A 206 9.65 -1.25 -6.71
C LYS A 206 11.06 -1.04 -6.15
N GLN A 207 11.29 0.05 -5.44
CA GLN A 207 12.60 0.38 -4.87
C GLN A 207 13.11 -0.69 -3.89
N LEU A 208 12.22 -1.23 -3.04
CA LEU A 208 12.58 -2.25 -2.06
C LEU A 208 12.86 -3.62 -2.71
N LYS A 209 12.17 -3.97 -3.81
CA LYS A 209 12.50 -5.15 -4.62
C LYS A 209 13.92 -5.03 -5.19
N GLU A 210 14.28 -3.87 -5.76
CA GLU A 210 15.63 -3.59 -6.26
C GLU A 210 16.69 -3.66 -5.14
N ILE A 211 16.39 -3.14 -3.94
CA ILE A 211 17.28 -3.23 -2.77
C ILE A 211 17.48 -4.68 -2.32
N VAL A 212 16.40 -5.43 -2.20
CA VAL A 212 16.44 -6.85 -1.78
C VAL A 212 17.27 -7.66 -2.77
N GLU A 213 17.10 -7.44 -4.08
CA GLU A 213 17.88 -8.09 -5.12
C GLU A 213 19.36 -7.67 -5.08
N HIS A 214 19.63 -6.36 -5.02
CA HIS A 214 21.00 -5.82 -5.03
C HIS A 214 21.86 -6.29 -3.83
N TYR A 215 21.24 -6.40 -2.66
CA TYR A 215 21.91 -6.84 -1.42
C TYR A 215 21.68 -8.33 -1.10
N GLU A 216 21.09 -9.10 -2.03
CA GLU A 216 20.81 -10.53 -1.88
C GLU A 216 20.12 -10.89 -0.55
N LEU A 217 19.18 -10.04 -0.11
CA LEU A 217 18.46 -10.27 1.15
C LEU A 217 17.44 -11.41 1.00
N PRO A 218 17.33 -12.33 1.97
CA PRO A 218 16.38 -13.44 1.92
C PRO A 218 14.95 -12.98 2.29
N CYS A 219 14.42 -12.02 1.55
CA CYS A 219 13.17 -11.36 1.88
C CYS A 219 12.34 -11.09 0.62
N THR A 220 11.03 -11.33 0.68
CA THR A 220 10.10 -11.03 -0.42
C THR A 220 9.31 -9.75 -0.11
N VAL A 221 9.24 -8.83 -1.07
CA VAL A 221 8.51 -7.56 -0.93
C VAL A 221 7.11 -7.67 -1.52
N MET A 222 6.10 -7.24 -0.75
CA MET A 222 4.70 -7.22 -1.20
C MET A 222 3.91 -6.07 -0.55
N GLY A 223 2.68 -5.84 -1.03
CA GLY A 223 1.74 -4.91 -0.43
C GLY A 223 1.05 -5.48 0.82
N LEU A 224 0.42 -4.60 1.59
CA LEU A 224 -0.35 -5.05 2.75
C LEU A 224 -1.59 -5.84 2.31
N HIS A 225 -2.28 -5.37 1.27
CA HIS A 225 -3.49 -6.04 0.77
C HIS A 225 -3.16 -7.31 -0.04
N ASP A 226 -1.93 -7.44 -0.58
CA ASP A 226 -1.43 -8.71 -1.14
C ASP A 226 -1.36 -9.78 -0.03
N LEU A 227 -0.86 -9.40 1.16
CA LEU A 227 -0.80 -10.30 2.30
C LEU A 227 -2.18 -10.59 2.89
N ILE A 228 -3.04 -9.58 2.99
CA ILE A 228 -4.43 -9.73 3.43
C ILE A 228 -5.19 -10.70 2.53
N LEU A 229 -4.98 -10.65 1.21
CA LEU A 229 -5.62 -11.57 0.25
C LEU A 229 -5.35 -13.03 0.58
N ARG A 230 -4.16 -13.36 1.11
CA ARG A 230 -3.83 -14.73 1.52
C ARG A 230 -4.68 -15.20 2.70
N ALA A 231 -4.93 -14.31 3.68
CA ALA A 231 -5.51 -14.65 4.98
C ALA A 231 -7.01 -14.31 5.13
N ILE A 232 -7.60 -13.52 4.24
CA ILE A 232 -8.99 -13.07 4.39
C ILE A 232 -9.98 -14.21 4.17
N GLU A 233 -10.95 -14.34 5.08
CA GLU A 233 -12.11 -15.23 4.92
C GLU A 233 -13.12 -14.62 3.93
N ILE A 234 -13.44 -15.34 2.87
CA ILE A 234 -14.40 -14.91 1.85
C ILE A 234 -15.73 -15.61 2.12
N PRO A 235 -16.83 -14.88 2.41
CA PRO A 235 -18.15 -15.49 2.63
C PRO A 235 -18.60 -16.35 1.44
N GLY A 236 -18.90 -17.62 1.72
CA GLY A 236 -19.30 -18.59 0.69
C GLY A 236 -18.18 -19.03 -0.27
N GLY A 237 -16.96 -18.56 -0.06
CA GLY A 237 -15.78 -18.96 -0.82
C GLY A 237 -14.97 -20.06 -0.14
N ARG A 238 -13.85 -20.43 -0.77
CA ARG A 238 -12.86 -21.35 -0.16
C ARG A 238 -12.18 -20.68 1.04
N SER A 239 -11.87 -21.48 2.05
CA SER A 239 -11.08 -21.00 3.20
C SER A 239 -9.68 -20.55 2.78
N PRO A 240 -9.02 -19.68 3.55
CA PRO A 240 -7.63 -19.31 3.29
C PRO A 240 -6.68 -20.52 3.21
N ALA A 241 -6.89 -21.55 4.04
CA ALA A 241 -6.09 -22.77 4.03
C ALA A 241 -6.24 -23.56 2.71
N GLU A 242 -7.48 -23.75 2.23
CA GLU A 242 -7.74 -24.41 0.94
C GLU A 242 -7.11 -23.66 -0.23
N ARG A 243 -7.16 -22.32 -0.22
CA ARG A 243 -6.49 -21.50 -1.24
C ARG A 243 -4.97 -21.62 -1.21
N LYS A 244 -4.38 -21.71 0.00
CA LYS A 244 -2.94 -21.89 0.18
C LYS A 244 -2.50 -23.25 -0.37
N GLU A 245 -3.24 -24.32 -0.08
CA GLU A 245 -2.97 -25.67 -0.59
C GLU A 245 -3.05 -25.71 -2.13
N GLU A 246 -4.10 -25.11 -2.70
CA GLU A 246 -4.27 -25.04 -4.15
C GLU A 246 -3.12 -24.27 -4.82
N ALA A 247 -2.72 -23.12 -4.28
CA ALA A 247 -1.61 -22.34 -4.82
C ALA A 247 -0.29 -23.14 -4.80
N ALA A 248 -0.06 -23.95 -3.77
CA ALA A 248 1.12 -24.81 -3.68
C ALA A 248 1.14 -25.90 -4.77
N LEU A 249 -0.03 -26.41 -5.19
CA LEU A 249 -0.14 -27.40 -6.26
C LEU A 249 0.22 -26.83 -7.65
N PHE A 250 0.00 -25.54 -7.88
CA PHE A 250 0.34 -24.87 -9.14
C PHE A 250 1.77 -24.32 -9.19
N ALA A 251 2.47 -24.28 -8.06
CA ALA A 251 3.86 -23.82 -7.97
C ALA A 251 4.89 -24.95 -8.19
N MET A 252 4.45 -26.21 -8.33
CA MET A 252 5.25 -27.41 -8.64
C MET A 252 5.34 -27.63 -10.16
#